data_a0aaa30aa695fb641478fdf3838d32ac
#
_entry.id   a0aaa30aa695fb641478fdf3838d32ac
#
_cell.length_a   1.000
_cell.length_b   1.000
_cell.length_c   1.000
_cell.angle_alpha   90.00
_cell.angle_beta   90.00
_cell.angle_gamma   90.00
#
_symmetry.space_group_name_H-M   'P 1'
#
loop_
_entity.id
_entity.type
_entity.pdbx_description
1 polymer ?
#
loop_
_entity_poly.entity_id
_entity_poly.type
_entity_poly.pdbx_seq_one_letter_code
_entity_poly.pdbx_strand_id
1 'polypeptide(L)'
;MGSAGAVPPGSDSGVASVTDVTAKQFVRAPAKLTLSLRITGRRPDGYHLIDAEMVTLELHDTLTITPGASGLSASGPFSQGVPLDHRNLVSKALDLCAATGAVHIDKQIPHGGGLGGGSANAAAVLRWAGYGDVVGASVLGADVSFCLVGGRARVTGIGEIVQPLPFQAIDITLIIPPLQVSTPAVYRAWDIGPGDPADGPNDLETAAIAVEPQLAMWRDRIAHAAGTQPVLAGSGATWFVVGHHAHLASALPDATVVQTRTDRPQQALRAAGE
;
A
#
# COMPACT_ATOMS: atom_id res chain seq x y z
N MET A 1 -50.43 8.37 -64.97
CA MET A 1 -50.03 9.23 -63.86
C MET A 1 -49.64 8.30 -62.70
N GLY A 2 -48.37 8.07 -62.57
CA GLY A 2 -47.83 7.14 -61.58
C GLY A 2 -47.44 7.87 -60.27
N SER A 3 -47.86 7.35 -59.13
CA SER A 3 -47.39 7.79 -57.81
C SER A 3 -46.30 6.89 -57.37
N ALA A 4 -45.10 7.45 -57.15
CA ALA A 4 -43.97 6.78 -56.59
C ALA A 4 -44.15 6.71 -55.06
N GLY A 5 -44.17 5.48 -54.50
CA GLY A 5 -44.14 5.24 -53.10
C GLY A 5 -42.68 5.35 -52.58
N ALA A 6 -42.46 6.21 -51.59
CA ALA A 6 -41.20 6.36 -50.92
C ALA A 6 -40.99 5.21 -49.86
N VAL A 7 -39.85 4.55 -49.93
CA VAL A 7 -39.40 3.57 -48.94
C VAL A 7 -38.79 4.33 -47.75
N PRO A 8 -39.16 4.04 -46.47
CA PRO A 8 -38.51 4.65 -45.31
C PRO A 8 -37.10 4.07 -45.10
N PRO A 9 -36.14 4.87 -44.60
CA PRO A 9 -34.80 4.40 -44.31
C PRO A 9 -34.78 3.45 -43.10
N GLY A 10 -34.00 2.40 -43.24
CA GLY A 10 -33.82 1.37 -42.24
C GLY A 10 -33.28 1.93 -40.93
N SER A 11 -33.82 1.44 -39.84
CA SER A 11 -33.36 1.65 -38.48
C SER A 11 -31.97 1.03 -38.31
N ASP A 12 -30.99 1.89 -38.16
CA ASP A 12 -29.65 1.49 -37.74
C ASP A 12 -29.74 0.98 -36.30
N SER A 13 -29.73 -0.34 -36.14
CA SER A 13 -29.65 -0.99 -34.83
C SER A 13 -28.20 -0.86 -34.34
N GLY A 14 -27.95 0.19 -33.54
CA GLY A 14 -26.71 0.33 -32.78
C GLY A 14 -26.46 -0.91 -31.95
N VAL A 15 -25.57 -1.76 -32.41
CA VAL A 15 -25.05 -2.88 -31.65
C VAL A 15 -24.27 -2.28 -30.45
N ALA A 16 -24.88 -2.27 -29.27
CA ALA A 16 -24.19 -1.96 -28.03
C ALA A 16 -23.00 -2.95 -27.92
N SER A 17 -21.81 -2.40 -27.91
CA SER A 17 -20.58 -3.17 -27.68
C SER A 17 -20.71 -3.94 -26.37
N VAL A 18 -20.88 -5.24 -26.44
CA VAL A 18 -20.77 -6.13 -25.29
C VAL A 18 -19.32 -6.05 -24.83
N THR A 19 -19.07 -5.29 -23.78
CA THR A 19 -17.78 -5.31 -23.11
C THR A 19 -17.52 -6.75 -22.67
N ASP A 20 -16.44 -7.34 -23.17
CA ASP A 20 -16.01 -8.69 -22.81
C ASP A 20 -15.72 -8.72 -21.31
N VAL A 21 -16.65 -9.25 -20.52
CA VAL A 21 -16.59 -9.32 -19.04
C VAL A 21 -15.42 -10.17 -18.56
N THR A 22 -14.75 -10.92 -19.45
CA THR A 22 -13.61 -11.79 -19.16
C THR A 22 -12.24 -11.13 -19.47
N ALA A 23 -12.26 -9.90 -20.01
CA ALA A 23 -11.02 -9.20 -20.34
C ALA A 23 -10.16 -8.93 -19.10
N LYS A 24 -8.85 -9.12 -19.26
CA LYS A 24 -7.86 -8.84 -18.19
C LYS A 24 -7.89 -7.35 -17.83
N GLN A 25 -7.92 -7.07 -16.55
CA GLN A 25 -7.91 -5.71 -16.00
C GLN A 25 -6.62 -5.48 -15.23
N PHE A 26 -6.00 -4.30 -15.43
CA PHE A 26 -4.76 -3.91 -14.75
C PHE A 26 -5.09 -2.90 -13.66
N VAL A 27 -4.65 -3.20 -12.45
CA VAL A 27 -4.91 -2.36 -11.27
C VAL A 27 -3.60 -2.06 -10.57
N ARG A 28 -3.31 -0.76 -10.37
CA ARG A 28 -2.15 -0.34 -9.58
C ARG A 28 -2.45 -0.54 -8.08
N ALA A 29 -1.46 -1.02 -7.35
CA ALA A 29 -1.45 -1.20 -5.91
C ALA A 29 -0.29 -0.40 -5.29
N PRO A 30 -0.44 0.93 -5.10
CA PRO A 30 0.63 1.80 -4.65
C PRO A 30 1.07 1.49 -3.21
N ALA A 31 2.36 1.57 -2.94
CA ALA A 31 2.92 1.50 -1.60
C ALA A 31 2.40 2.63 -0.72
N LYS A 32 2.36 2.40 0.59
CA LYS A 32 2.19 3.45 1.59
C LYS A 32 3.52 3.77 2.26
N LEU A 33 3.65 4.99 2.75
CA LEU A 33 4.73 5.39 3.63
C LEU A 33 4.14 6.12 4.84
N THR A 34 4.60 5.78 6.03
CA THR A 34 4.28 6.48 7.27
C THR A 34 5.32 7.57 7.50
N LEU A 35 4.92 8.83 7.34
CA LEU A 35 5.80 9.98 7.53
C LEU A 35 6.03 10.30 9.01
N SER A 36 4.99 10.12 9.82
CA SER A 36 5.06 10.23 11.28
C SER A 36 4.12 9.23 11.95
N LEU A 37 4.46 8.80 13.15
CA LEU A 37 3.64 7.89 13.95
C LEU A 37 3.80 8.22 15.42
N ARG A 38 2.67 8.49 16.09
CA ARG A 38 2.56 8.64 17.54
C ARG A 38 1.67 7.55 18.10
N ILE A 39 2.04 6.99 19.24
CA ILE A 39 1.18 6.09 20.02
C ILE A 39 0.40 6.94 21.02
N THR A 40 -0.93 6.98 20.88
CA THR A 40 -1.78 7.86 21.68
C THR A 40 -2.51 7.11 22.79
N GLY A 41 -2.40 5.79 22.84
CA GLY A 41 -3.01 4.96 23.87
C GLY A 41 -3.06 3.50 23.49
N ARG A 42 -3.79 2.72 24.32
CA ARG A 42 -4.00 1.29 24.09
C ARG A 42 -5.45 0.91 24.39
N ARG A 43 -6.05 0.11 23.54
CA ARG A 43 -7.40 -0.44 23.74
C ARG A 43 -7.38 -1.61 24.73
N PRO A 44 -8.51 -1.92 25.39
CA PRO A 44 -8.61 -3.06 26.32
C PRO A 44 -8.31 -4.42 25.64
N ASP A 45 -8.52 -4.54 24.33
CA ASP A 45 -8.21 -5.72 23.54
C ASP A 45 -6.73 -5.84 23.15
N GLY A 46 -5.89 -4.88 23.60
CA GLY A 46 -4.45 -4.89 23.43
C GLY A 46 -3.93 -4.15 22.19
N TYR A 47 -4.79 -3.67 21.29
CA TYR A 47 -4.37 -2.85 20.15
C TYR A 47 -3.95 -1.45 20.58
N HIS A 48 -2.88 -0.94 19.96
CA HIS A 48 -2.41 0.43 20.18
C HIS A 48 -3.20 1.41 19.33
N LEU A 49 -3.57 2.53 19.96
CA LEU A 49 -4.13 3.68 19.25
C LEU A 49 -2.99 4.52 18.71
N ILE A 50 -3.09 4.89 17.43
CA ILE A 50 -2.08 5.68 16.74
C ILE A 50 -2.64 7.02 16.27
N ASP A 51 -1.74 7.97 16.04
CA ASP A 51 -1.94 9.18 15.26
C ASP A 51 -0.76 9.27 14.29
N ALA A 52 -1.03 9.00 13.03
CA ALA A 52 -0.01 8.88 12.01
C ALA A 52 -0.34 9.73 10.78
N GLU A 53 0.68 10.26 10.14
CA GLU A 53 0.56 10.81 8.80
C GLU A 53 1.09 9.79 7.80
N MET A 54 0.25 9.42 6.84
CA MET A 54 0.60 8.46 5.79
C MET A 54 0.44 9.07 4.41
N VAL A 55 1.28 8.62 3.48
CA VAL A 55 1.23 9.00 2.07
C VAL A 55 1.29 7.78 1.16
N THR A 56 0.63 7.89 0.02
CA THR A 56 0.77 6.95 -1.10
C THR A 56 2.01 7.31 -1.90
N LEU A 57 2.74 6.32 -2.39
CA LEU A 57 3.92 6.48 -3.22
C LEU A 57 3.65 6.09 -4.68
N GLU A 58 4.45 6.64 -5.62
CA GLU A 58 4.47 6.18 -7.02
C GLU A 58 4.97 4.74 -7.16
N LEU A 59 5.82 4.27 -6.24
CA LEU A 59 6.22 2.87 -6.13
C LEU A 59 4.97 2.01 -5.93
N HIS A 60 4.72 1.03 -6.81
CA HIS A 60 3.52 0.21 -6.76
C HIS A 60 3.74 -1.20 -7.30
N ASP A 61 2.94 -2.14 -6.83
CA ASP A 61 2.71 -3.41 -7.50
C ASP A 61 1.64 -3.25 -8.58
N THR A 62 1.65 -4.13 -9.57
CA THR A 62 0.58 -4.19 -10.59
C THR A 62 -0.17 -5.50 -10.46
N LEU A 63 -1.47 -5.43 -10.31
CA LEU A 63 -2.35 -6.61 -10.35
C LEU A 63 -2.96 -6.75 -11.74
N THR A 64 -2.86 -7.94 -12.32
CA THR A 64 -3.64 -8.35 -13.49
C THR A 64 -4.76 -9.25 -13.01
N ILE A 65 -6.00 -8.77 -13.10
CA ILE A 65 -7.20 -9.49 -12.65
C ILE A 65 -7.97 -10.00 -13.86
N THR A 66 -8.27 -11.30 -13.88
CA THR A 66 -9.16 -11.93 -14.86
C THR A 66 -10.47 -12.30 -14.17
N PRO A 67 -11.55 -11.52 -14.37
CA PRO A 67 -12.84 -11.77 -13.71
C PRO A 67 -13.39 -13.16 -14.04
N GLY A 68 -14.08 -13.78 -13.09
CA GLY A 68 -14.72 -15.10 -13.26
C GLY A 68 -13.75 -16.29 -13.31
N ALA A 69 -12.44 -16.06 -13.43
CA ALA A 69 -11.42 -17.10 -13.31
C ALA A 69 -11.00 -17.30 -11.84
N SER A 70 -10.16 -18.29 -11.55
CA SER A 70 -9.63 -18.53 -10.21
C SER A 70 -8.12 -18.77 -10.25
N GLY A 71 -7.45 -18.42 -9.16
CA GLY A 71 -6.00 -18.62 -8.99
C GLY A 71 -5.27 -17.34 -8.56
N LEU A 72 -4.15 -17.55 -7.87
CA LEU A 72 -3.25 -16.50 -7.44
C LEU A 72 -1.83 -16.86 -7.86
N SER A 73 -1.15 -15.88 -8.44
CA SER A 73 0.26 -16.03 -8.86
C SER A 73 1.01 -14.72 -8.64
N ALA A 74 2.33 -14.80 -8.58
CA ALA A 74 3.16 -13.62 -8.42
C ALA A 74 4.44 -13.74 -9.24
N SER A 75 4.95 -12.59 -9.70
CA SER A 75 6.24 -12.40 -10.36
C SER A 75 6.89 -11.10 -9.86
N GLY A 76 8.03 -10.75 -10.42
CA GLY A 76 8.75 -9.52 -10.06
C GLY A 76 9.84 -9.76 -9.00
N PRO A 77 10.68 -8.74 -8.75
CA PRO A 77 11.88 -8.85 -7.92
C PRO A 77 11.61 -9.23 -6.46
N PHE A 78 10.41 -8.90 -5.96
CA PHE A 78 10.02 -9.15 -4.57
C PHE A 78 8.90 -10.20 -4.44
N SER A 79 8.76 -11.10 -5.42
CA SER A 79 7.73 -12.16 -5.40
C SER A 79 8.10 -13.36 -4.53
N GLN A 80 9.38 -13.58 -4.25
CA GLN A 80 9.84 -14.70 -3.44
C GLN A 80 9.26 -14.63 -2.03
N GLY A 81 8.67 -15.73 -1.55
CA GLY A 81 8.07 -15.81 -0.21
C GLY A 81 6.67 -15.22 -0.09
N VAL A 82 6.07 -14.67 -1.17
CA VAL A 82 4.68 -14.23 -1.18
C VAL A 82 3.76 -15.46 -1.09
N PRO A 83 2.87 -15.56 -0.08
CA PRO A 83 1.91 -16.65 -0.02
C PRO A 83 0.97 -16.62 -1.24
N LEU A 84 0.77 -17.77 -1.88
CA LEU A 84 -0.14 -17.91 -3.04
C LEU A 84 -1.41 -18.70 -2.69
N ASP A 85 -1.83 -18.61 -1.44
CA ASP A 85 -3.00 -19.31 -0.89
C ASP A 85 -3.90 -18.35 -0.06
N HIS A 86 -4.83 -18.91 0.73
CA HIS A 86 -5.76 -18.17 1.59
C HIS A 86 -5.10 -17.27 2.64
N ARG A 87 -3.80 -17.40 2.90
CA ARG A 87 -3.04 -16.51 3.79
C ARG A 87 -2.76 -15.15 3.15
N ASN A 88 -2.79 -15.07 1.82
CA ASN A 88 -2.58 -13.81 1.09
C ASN A 88 -3.78 -12.88 1.29
N LEU A 89 -3.50 -11.59 1.53
CA LEU A 89 -4.56 -10.59 1.71
C LEU A 89 -5.40 -10.37 0.44
N VAL A 90 -4.86 -10.65 -0.75
CA VAL A 90 -5.61 -10.63 -2.01
C VAL A 90 -6.73 -11.69 -2.00
N SER A 91 -6.44 -12.92 -1.57
CA SER A 91 -7.47 -13.96 -1.45
C SER A 91 -8.55 -13.55 -0.46
N LYS A 92 -8.14 -13.05 0.71
CA LYS A 92 -9.09 -12.55 1.73
C LYS A 92 -9.92 -11.35 1.25
N ALA A 93 -9.35 -10.48 0.41
CA ALA A 93 -10.08 -9.35 -0.17
C ALA A 93 -11.13 -9.81 -1.19
N LEU A 94 -10.81 -10.82 -2.02
CA LEU A 94 -11.79 -11.44 -2.92
C LEU A 94 -12.96 -12.07 -2.12
N ASP A 95 -12.64 -12.79 -1.05
CA ASP A 95 -13.65 -13.40 -0.16
C ASP A 95 -14.53 -12.32 0.49
N LEU A 96 -13.95 -11.24 1.01
CA LEU A 96 -14.68 -10.14 1.64
C LEU A 96 -15.68 -9.48 0.67
N CYS A 97 -15.30 -9.37 -0.61
CA CYS A 97 -16.16 -8.78 -1.65
C CYS A 97 -17.11 -9.79 -2.29
N ALA A 98 -17.06 -11.07 -1.91
CA ALA A 98 -17.72 -12.16 -2.63
C ALA A 98 -17.43 -12.15 -4.14
N ALA A 99 -16.22 -11.71 -4.52
CA ALA A 99 -15.78 -11.55 -5.89
C ALA A 99 -14.92 -12.73 -6.35
N THR A 100 -15.05 -13.09 -7.63
CA THR A 100 -14.26 -14.16 -8.24
C THR A 100 -13.35 -13.58 -9.32
N GLY A 101 -12.05 -13.85 -9.21
CA GLY A 101 -11.06 -13.41 -10.17
C GLY A 101 -9.73 -14.16 -10.00
N ALA A 102 -9.09 -14.54 -11.10
CA ALA A 102 -7.69 -14.93 -11.05
C ALA A 102 -6.83 -13.67 -10.97
N VAL A 103 -5.89 -13.63 -10.02
CA VAL A 103 -5.03 -12.47 -9.79
C VAL A 103 -3.57 -12.84 -9.99
N HIS A 104 -2.89 -12.12 -10.86
CA HIS A 104 -1.44 -12.14 -10.98
C HIS A 104 -0.88 -10.84 -10.40
N ILE A 105 0.11 -10.94 -9.51
CA ILE A 105 0.75 -9.80 -8.85
C ILE A 105 2.17 -9.65 -9.38
N ASP A 106 2.47 -8.52 -10.05
CA ASP A 106 3.85 -8.11 -10.31
C ASP A 106 4.36 -7.31 -9.11
N LYS A 107 5.26 -7.94 -8.33
CA LYS A 107 5.76 -7.43 -7.04
C LYS A 107 6.96 -6.51 -7.22
N GLN A 108 6.73 -5.21 -7.10
CA GLN A 108 7.73 -4.15 -7.11
C GLN A 108 7.97 -3.54 -5.73
N ILE A 109 7.03 -3.73 -4.79
CA ILE A 109 7.14 -3.27 -3.41
C ILE A 109 7.86 -4.34 -2.59
N PRO A 110 9.00 -4.03 -1.95
CA PRO A 110 9.66 -4.94 -1.01
C PRO A 110 8.73 -5.35 0.13
N HIS A 111 8.68 -6.65 0.44
CA HIS A 111 7.88 -7.14 1.56
C HIS A 111 8.67 -7.11 2.88
N GLY A 112 7.98 -6.98 4.00
CA GLY A 112 8.59 -6.90 5.33
C GLY A 112 9.23 -5.55 5.66
N GLY A 113 9.13 -4.54 4.77
CA GLY A 113 9.76 -3.24 4.92
C GLY A 113 8.85 -2.12 5.48
N GLY A 114 7.65 -2.40 5.96
CA GLY A 114 6.76 -1.33 6.45
C GLY A 114 6.05 -0.51 5.36
N LEU A 115 6.22 -0.87 4.07
CA LEU A 115 5.65 -0.15 2.91
C LEU A 115 4.24 -0.62 2.51
N GLY A 116 3.64 -1.53 3.26
CA GLY A 116 2.24 -1.94 3.10
C GLY A 116 1.91 -2.68 1.80
N GLY A 117 2.87 -3.34 1.13
CA GLY A 117 2.64 -3.97 -0.18
C GLY A 117 1.48 -4.97 -0.21
N GLY A 118 1.35 -5.84 0.81
CA GLY A 118 0.21 -6.77 0.91
C GLY A 118 -1.12 -6.05 1.10
N SER A 119 -1.14 -5.00 1.92
CA SER A 119 -2.34 -4.17 2.14
C SER A 119 -2.72 -3.38 0.90
N ALA A 120 -1.73 -2.90 0.14
CA ALA A 120 -1.94 -2.22 -1.14
C ALA A 120 -2.55 -3.18 -2.18
N ASN A 121 -2.07 -4.43 -2.25
CA ASN A 121 -2.62 -5.44 -3.14
C ASN A 121 -4.08 -5.78 -2.77
N ALA A 122 -4.39 -5.97 -1.48
CA ALA A 122 -5.75 -6.17 -1.01
C ALA A 122 -6.65 -4.98 -1.35
N ALA A 123 -6.21 -3.76 -1.06
CA ALA A 123 -6.95 -2.55 -1.37
C ALA A 123 -7.20 -2.36 -2.88
N ALA A 124 -6.26 -2.80 -3.74
CA ALA A 124 -6.45 -2.80 -5.19
C ALA A 124 -7.59 -3.74 -5.60
N VAL A 125 -7.68 -4.93 -5.01
CA VAL A 125 -8.80 -5.87 -5.22
C VAL A 125 -10.11 -5.27 -4.71
N LEU A 126 -10.13 -4.65 -3.53
CA LEU A 126 -11.31 -3.99 -2.98
C LEU A 126 -11.83 -2.89 -3.91
N ARG A 127 -10.95 -2.02 -4.42
CA ARG A 127 -11.31 -0.98 -5.41
C ARG A 127 -11.83 -1.58 -6.70
N TRP A 128 -11.18 -2.64 -7.20
CA TRP A 128 -11.63 -3.36 -8.40
C TRP A 128 -13.04 -3.92 -8.24
N ALA A 129 -13.36 -4.46 -7.07
CA ALA A 129 -14.68 -5.01 -6.75
C ALA A 129 -15.72 -3.95 -6.33
N GLY A 130 -15.36 -2.65 -6.30
CA GLY A 130 -16.26 -1.58 -5.89
C GLY A 130 -16.56 -1.52 -4.38
N TYR A 131 -15.72 -2.12 -3.55
CA TYR A 131 -15.90 -2.12 -2.10
C TYR A 131 -15.61 -0.73 -1.51
N GLY A 132 -16.57 -0.15 -0.77
CA GLY A 132 -16.52 1.23 -0.28
C GLY A 132 -16.43 1.39 1.24
N ASP A 133 -16.55 0.32 2.03
CA ASP A 133 -16.45 0.40 3.50
C ASP A 133 -14.99 0.46 3.95
N VAL A 134 -14.49 1.70 4.12
CA VAL A 134 -13.11 1.96 4.53
C VAL A 134 -12.79 1.39 5.92
N VAL A 135 -13.71 1.52 6.87
CA VAL A 135 -13.54 1.00 8.23
C VAL A 135 -13.57 -0.53 8.22
N GLY A 136 -14.54 -1.12 7.52
CA GLY A 136 -14.66 -2.57 7.36
C GLY A 136 -13.44 -3.21 6.68
N ALA A 137 -12.74 -2.48 5.79
CA ALA A 137 -11.52 -2.96 5.15
C ALA A 137 -10.39 -3.30 6.16
N SER A 138 -10.41 -2.68 7.36
CA SER A 138 -9.41 -2.92 8.41
C SER A 138 -9.40 -4.35 8.95
N VAL A 139 -10.46 -5.12 8.73
CA VAL A 139 -10.51 -6.55 9.10
C VAL A 139 -9.43 -7.37 8.38
N LEU A 140 -9.01 -6.92 7.21
CA LEU A 140 -7.93 -7.54 6.44
C LEU A 140 -6.54 -7.16 6.96
N GLY A 141 -6.43 -5.98 7.58
CA GLY A 141 -5.21 -5.42 8.14
C GLY A 141 -5.30 -3.91 8.30
N ALA A 142 -4.65 -3.35 9.32
CA ALA A 142 -4.75 -1.94 9.70
C ALA A 142 -4.43 -0.96 8.53
N ASP A 143 -3.41 -1.27 7.73
CA ASP A 143 -3.00 -0.42 6.60
C ASP A 143 -3.94 -0.49 5.39
N VAL A 144 -4.88 -1.47 5.32
CA VAL A 144 -5.77 -1.65 4.15
C VAL A 144 -6.72 -0.48 4.00
N SER A 145 -7.23 0.05 5.11
CA SER A 145 -8.10 1.25 5.11
C SER A 145 -7.41 2.45 4.46
N PHE A 146 -6.16 2.74 4.87
CA PHE A 146 -5.38 3.80 4.23
C PHE A 146 -5.11 3.50 2.74
N CYS A 147 -4.68 2.29 2.41
CA CYS A 147 -4.40 1.90 1.02
C CYS A 147 -5.66 1.96 0.12
N LEU A 148 -6.87 1.81 0.69
CA LEU A 148 -8.12 1.93 -0.03
C LEU A 148 -8.44 3.40 -0.39
N VAL A 149 -8.19 4.33 0.55
CA VAL A 149 -8.40 5.78 0.36
C VAL A 149 -7.26 6.38 -0.47
N GLY A 150 -6.02 6.10 -0.11
CA GLY A 150 -4.82 6.63 -0.77
C GLY A 150 -4.57 8.12 -0.57
N GLY A 151 -3.57 8.64 -1.29
CA GLY A 151 -3.14 10.03 -1.22
C GLY A 151 -2.34 10.35 0.04
N ARG A 152 -2.63 11.49 0.67
CA ARG A 152 -2.08 11.90 1.98
C ARG A 152 -3.21 11.93 2.98
N ALA A 153 -3.02 11.34 4.15
CA ALA A 153 -4.06 11.29 5.19
C ALA A 153 -3.47 11.27 6.59
N ARG A 154 -4.23 11.79 7.56
CA ARG A 154 -4.08 11.47 8.97
C ARG A 154 -4.82 10.18 9.26
N VAL A 155 -4.13 9.24 9.89
CA VAL A 155 -4.64 7.91 10.19
C VAL A 155 -4.66 7.73 11.70
N THR A 156 -5.83 7.43 12.27
CA THR A 156 -6.03 7.28 13.71
C THR A 156 -6.77 5.98 14.06
N GLY A 157 -7.09 5.78 15.34
CA GLY A 157 -7.61 4.51 15.81
C GLY A 157 -6.51 3.46 15.85
N ILE A 158 -6.79 2.25 15.39
CA ILE A 158 -5.78 1.19 15.17
C ILE A 158 -5.24 1.20 13.72
N GLY A 159 -5.64 2.21 12.90
CA GLY A 159 -5.35 2.37 11.49
C GLY A 159 -6.59 2.46 10.59
N GLU A 160 -7.79 2.31 11.16
CA GLU A 160 -9.06 2.24 10.43
C GLU A 160 -9.71 3.61 10.15
N ILE A 161 -9.33 4.65 10.88
CA ILE A 161 -9.89 6.00 10.72
C ILE A 161 -8.96 6.81 9.83
N VAL A 162 -9.37 7.04 8.59
CA VAL A 162 -8.58 7.73 7.57
C VAL A 162 -9.21 9.08 7.24
N GLN A 163 -8.49 10.16 7.53
CA GLN A 163 -8.91 11.54 7.25
C GLN A 163 -8.00 12.11 6.13
N PRO A 164 -8.51 12.27 4.91
CA PRO A 164 -7.72 12.81 3.81
C PRO A 164 -7.17 14.21 4.12
N LEU A 165 -5.93 14.44 3.73
CA LEU A 165 -5.23 15.71 3.81
C LEU A 165 -4.95 16.27 2.39
N PRO A 166 -4.72 17.57 2.23
CA PRO A 166 -4.30 18.14 0.96
C PRO A 166 -3.05 17.43 0.42
N PHE A 167 -3.05 17.14 -0.87
CA PHE A 167 -1.91 16.52 -1.53
C PHE A 167 -0.66 17.42 -1.42
N GLN A 168 0.46 16.81 -1.12
CA GLN A 168 1.77 17.44 -1.11
C GLN A 168 2.73 16.60 -1.94
N ALA A 169 3.36 17.22 -2.94
CA ALA A 169 4.40 16.55 -3.72
C ALA A 169 5.69 16.52 -2.89
N ILE A 170 6.16 15.32 -2.57
CA ILE A 170 7.38 15.09 -1.78
C ILE A 170 8.21 14.05 -2.52
N ASP A 171 9.42 14.40 -2.89
CA ASP A 171 10.41 13.43 -3.37
C ASP A 171 10.98 12.67 -2.16
N ILE A 172 11.13 11.36 -2.29
CA ILE A 172 11.52 10.45 -1.22
C ILE A 172 12.53 9.44 -1.75
N THR A 173 13.59 9.25 -0.98
CA THR A 173 14.51 8.14 -1.18
C THR A 173 14.26 7.12 -0.09
N LEU A 174 13.85 5.91 -0.48
CA LEU A 174 13.70 4.76 0.40
C LEU A 174 15.00 3.99 0.47
N ILE A 175 15.40 3.56 1.65
CA ILE A 175 16.53 2.69 1.91
C ILE A 175 16.01 1.47 2.63
N ILE A 176 16.07 0.31 1.97
CA ILE A 176 15.53 -0.96 2.46
C ILE A 176 16.72 -1.88 2.79
N PRO A 177 17.13 -1.95 4.05
CA PRO A 177 18.15 -2.92 4.50
C PRO A 177 17.70 -4.35 4.27
N PRO A 178 18.63 -5.32 4.14
CA PRO A 178 18.29 -6.75 4.07
C PRO A 178 17.93 -7.31 5.45
N LEU A 179 16.98 -6.65 6.12
CA LEU A 179 16.48 -6.98 7.44
C LEU A 179 14.97 -7.23 7.41
N GLN A 180 14.50 -8.04 8.34
CA GLN A 180 13.07 -8.24 8.56
C GLN A 180 12.72 -7.90 10.00
N VAL A 181 11.71 -7.08 10.20
CA VAL A 181 11.23 -6.66 11.52
C VAL A 181 9.78 -7.12 11.71
N SER A 182 9.54 -7.76 12.84
CA SER A 182 8.18 -8.20 13.20
C SER A 182 7.41 -7.06 13.84
N THR A 183 6.42 -6.50 13.14
CA THR A 183 5.54 -5.46 13.68
C THR A 183 4.95 -5.82 15.05
N PRO A 184 4.40 -7.02 15.29
CA PRO A 184 3.91 -7.40 16.61
C PRO A 184 5.02 -7.43 17.69
N ALA A 185 6.26 -7.76 17.31
CA ALA A 185 7.38 -7.75 18.28
C ALA A 185 7.76 -6.31 18.66
N VAL A 186 7.71 -5.37 17.70
CA VAL A 186 8.00 -3.94 17.96
C VAL A 186 6.97 -3.34 18.92
N TYR A 187 5.67 -3.59 18.70
CA TYR A 187 4.65 -3.10 19.63
C TYR A 187 4.78 -3.72 21.02
N ARG A 188 5.13 -5.01 21.12
CA ARG A 188 5.42 -5.62 22.43
C ARG A 188 6.66 -5.01 23.11
N ALA A 189 7.69 -4.66 22.34
CA ALA A 189 8.89 -3.99 22.87
C ALA A 189 8.56 -2.57 23.35
N TRP A 190 7.66 -1.86 22.63
CA TRP A 190 7.13 -0.58 23.08
C TRP A 190 6.41 -0.68 24.43
N ASP A 191 5.58 -1.70 24.64
CA ASP A 191 4.86 -1.93 25.90
C ASP A 191 5.78 -2.22 27.10
N ILE A 192 6.96 -2.81 26.85
CA ILE A 192 7.94 -3.15 27.89
C ILE A 192 8.87 -1.96 28.16
N GLY A 193 9.07 -1.11 27.17
CA GLY A 193 9.91 0.08 27.27
C GLY A 193 9.28 1.19 28.11
N PRO A 194 9.92 2.36 28.19
CA PRO A 194 9.38 3.50 28.95
C PRO A 194 8.06 4.01 28.37
N GLY A 195 7.70 3.65 27.12
CA GLY A 195 6.47 4.10 26.49
C GLY A 195 6.44 5.61 26.20
N ASP A 196 7.59 6.27 26.28
CA ASP A 196 7.69 7.71 26.05
C ASP A 196 7.72 8.02 24.54
N PRO A 197 7.09 9.13 24.12
CA PRO A 197 7.19 9.60 22.76
C PRO A 197 8.65 9.79 22.33
N ALA A 198 8.99 9.39 21.11
CA ALA A 198 10.33 9.62 20.57
C ALA A 198 10.54 11.12 20.29
N ASP A 199 11.80 11.58 20.39
CA ASP A 199 12.18 12.92 19.94
C ASP A 199 11.99 13.09 18.43
N GLY A 200 12.10 11.99 17.65
CA GLY A 200 11.88 11.91 16.22
C GLY A 200 10.39 11.80 15.83
N PRO A 201 10.08 11.69 14.53
CA PRO A 201 8.71 11.62 14.04
C PRO A 201 8.02 10.26 14.26
N ASN A 202 8.74 9.22 14.69
CA ASN A 202 8.21 7.86 14.82
C ASN A 202 8.49 7.29 16.22
N ASP A 203 7.45 7.16 17.02
CA ASP A 203 7.54 6.61 18.38
C ASP A 203 8.04 5.15 18.42
N LEU A 204 7.82 4.38 17.35
CA LEU A 204 8.26 2.98 17.29
C LEU A 204 9.76 2.80 17.04
N GLU A 205 10.53 3.85 16.71
CA GLU A 205 11.93 3.69 16.31
C GLU A 205 12.77 3.03 17.39
N THR A 206 12.69 3.50 18.64
CA THR A 206 13.44 2.95 19.77
C THR A 206 13.06 1.48 20.02
N ALA A 207 11.78 1.15 19.97
CA ALA A 207 11.29 -0.22 20.14
C ALA A 207 11.72 -1.14 18.98
N ALA A 208 11.70 -0.62 17.75
CA ALA A 208 12.18 -1.37 16.58
C ALA A 208 13.68 -1.67 16.67
N ILE A 209 14.49 -0.70 17.11
CA ILE A 209 15.94 -0.89 17.36
C ILE A 209 16.18 -1.91 18.50
N ALA A 210 15.34 -1.92 19.53
CA ALA A 210 15.44 -2.93 20.60
C ALA A 210 15.15 -4.34 20.09
N VAL A 211 14.24 -4.50 19.11
CA VAL A 211 13.93 -5.80 18.47
C VAL A 211 15.00 -6.20 17.48
N GLU A 212 15.49 -5.25 16.68
CA GLU A 212 16.52 -5.46 15.64
C GLU A 212 17.61 -4.39 15.76
N PRO A 213 18.68 -4.66 16.54
CA PRO A 213 19.74 -3.68 16.81
C PRO A 213 20.49 -3.18 15.56
N GLN A 214 20.51 -3.96 14.49
CA GLN A 214 21.13 -3.54 13.23
C GLN A 214 20.45 -2.32 12.61
N LEU A 215 19.19 -2.03 12.97
CA LEU A 215 18.52 -0.80 12.53
C LEU A 215 19.27 0.46 12.95
N ALA A 216 19.87 0.49 14.15
CA ALA A 216 20.67 1.63 14.59
C ALA A 216 21.90 1.85 13.71
N MET A 217 22.61 0.77 13.35
CA MET A 217 23.75 0.87 12.43
C MET A 217 23.31 1.41 11.05
N TRP A 218 22.17 0.94 10.55
CA TRP A 218 21.64 1.42 9.28
C TRP A 218 21.25 2.90 9.35
N ARG A 219 20.56 3.32 10.42
CA ARG A 219 20.24 4.74 10.65
C ARG A 219 21.50 5.62 10.55
N ASP A 220 22.55 5.24 11.30
CA ASP A 220 23.78 6.03 11.38
C ASP A 220 24.55 6.02 10.05
N ARG A 221 24.60 4.89 9.33
CA ARG A 221 25.17 4.81 7.98
C ARG A 221 24.42 5.70 6.97
N ILE A 222 23.09 5.66 7.01
CA ILE A 222 22.23 6.47 6.13
C ILE A 222 22.41 7.95 6.47
N ALA A 223 22.37 8.32 7.75
CA ALA A 223 22.56 9.70 8.19
C ALA A 223 23.91 10.27 7.71
N HIS A 224 24.98 9.49 7.83
CA HIS A 224 26.31 9.88 7.35
C HIS A 224 26.32 10.05 5.81
N ALA A 225 25.76 9.12 5.07
CA ALA A 225 25.77 9.13 3.61
C ALA A 225 24.84 10.20 3.02
N ALA A 226 23.68 10.43 3.64
CA ALA A 226 22.68 11.39 3.17
C ALA A 226 22.93 12.84 3.65
N GLY A 227 23.72 13.01 4.72
CA GLY A 227 23.90 14.30 5.38
C GLY A 227 22.66 14.81 6.14
N THR A 228 21.69 13.93 6.39
CA THR A 228 20.45 14.21 7.13
C THR A 228 19.97 12.98 7.86
N GLN A 229 19.19 13.18 8.93
CA GLN A 229 18.62 12.05 9.69
C GLN A 229 17.54 11.34 8.88
N PRO A 230 17.64 10.01 8.72
CA PRO A 230 16.57 9.22 8.13
C PRO A 230 15.43 9.00 9.13
N VAL A 231 14.26 8.68 8.60
CA VAL A 231 13.08 8.33 9.39
C VAL A 231 12.74 6.87 9.14
N LEU A 232 12.43 6.12 10.21
CA LEU A 232 11.98 4.74 10.12
C LEU A 232 10.53 4.70 9.63
N ALA A 233 10.23 3.89 8.61
CA ALA A 233 8.89 3.73 8.05
C ALA A 233 8.03 2.79 8.90
N GLY A 234 7.22 3.34 9.81
CA GLY A 234 6.39 2.56 10.73
C GLY A 234 7.24 1.68 11.65
N SER A 235 6.98 0.38 11.70
CA SER A 235 7.78 -0.57 12.50
C SER A 235 9.10 -1.00 11.84
N GLY A 236 9.40 -0.53 10.65
CA GLY A 236 10.62 -0.87 9.90
C GLY A 236 10.43 -2.10 8.97
N ALA A 237 11.49 -2.61 8.30
CA ALA A 237 12.91 -2.19 8.40
C ALA A 237 13.30 -1.02 7.48
N THR A 238 12.41 -0.50 6.63
CA THR A 238 12.71 0.58 5.70
C THR A 238 12.96 1.89 6.42
N TRP A 239 14.00 2.58 6.00
CA TRP A 239 14.28 3.97 6.31
C TRP A 239 13.97 4.86 5.10
N PHE A 240 13.67 6.12 5.33
CA PHE A 240 13.56 7.08 4.24
C PHE A 240 14.19 8.42 4.59
N VAL A 241 14.61 9.14 3.56
CA VAL A 241 14.99 10.54 3.61
C VAL A 241 14.16 11.32 2.60
N VAL A 242 13.79 12.53 2.95
CA VAL A 242 13.08 13.43 2.04
C VAL A 242 14.08 13.99 1.02
N GLY A 243 13.68 14.02 -0.24
CA GLY A 243 14.51 14.47 -1.35
C GLY A 243 15.00 13.33 -2.24
N HIS A 244 15.68 13.74 -3.31
CA HIS A 244 16.25 12.84 -4.31
C HIS A 244 17.75 12.63 -4.05
N HIS A 245 18.13 11.51 -3.46
CA HIS A 245 19.48 11.16 -3.04
C HIS A 245 20.03 9.96 -3.85
N ALA A 246 20.17 10.13 -5.17
CA ALA A 246 20.59 9.05 -6.08
C ALA A 246 21.93 8.40 -5.69
N HIS A 247 22.86 9.17 -5.09
CA HIS A 247 24.17 8.70 -4.66
C HIS A 247 24.11 7.63 -3.56
N LEU A 248 22.99 7.53 -2.82
CA LEU A 248 22.85 6.53 -1.76
C LEU A 248 22.88 5.09 -2.29
N ALA A 249 22.47 4.85 -3.53
CA ALA A 249 22.56 3.52 -4.13
C ALA A 249 24.03 3.02 -4.21
N SER A 250 24.98 3.92 -4.50
CA SER A 250 26.41 3.59 -4.52
C SER A 250 27.02 3.60 -3.12
N ALA A 251 26.54 4.46 -2.23
CA ALA A 251 27.06 4.57 -0.86
C ALA A 251 26.61 3.41 0.05
N LEU A 252 25.48 2.79 -0.27
CA LEU A 252 24.84 1.73 0.53
C LEU A 252 24.54 0.49 -0.34
N PRO A 253 25.58 -0.17 -0.89
CA PRO A 253 25.41 -1.27 -1.88
C PRO A 253 24.70 -2.50 -1.30
N ASP A 254 24.67 -2.64 0.04
CA ASP A 254 24.01 -3.76 0.72
C ASP A 254 22.50 -3.53 0.93
N ALA A 255 21.99 -2.32 0.60
CA ALA A 255 20.57 -2.00 0.70
C ALA A 255 19.92 -1.87 -0.69
N THR A 256 18.61 -2.12 -0.75
CA THR A 256 17.82 -1.67 -1.91
C THR A 256 17.47 -0.21 -1.73
N VAL A 257 17.94 0.65 -2.65
CA VAL A 257 17.63 2.09 -2.65
C VAL A 257 16.66 2.39 -3.77
N VAL A 258 15.51 2.98 -3.43
CA VAL A 258 14.46 3.32 -4.39
C VAL A 258 14.17 4.81 -4.35
N GLN A 259 14.28 5.46 -5.51
CA GLN A 259 13.82 6.84 -5.68
C GLN A 259 12.32 6.80 -6.01
N THR A 260 11.53 7.53 -5.27
CA THR A 260 10.08 7.63 -5.47
C THR A 260 9.58 8.99 -5.05
N ARG A 261 8.29 9.22 -5.17
CA ARG A 261 7.61 10.40 -4.61
C ARG A 261 6.19 10.05 -4.22
N THR A 262 5.55 11.00 -3.54
CA THR A 262 4.13 10.88 -3.20
C THR A 262 3.26 10.86 -4.45
N ASP A 263 2.20 10.04 -4.42
CA ASP A 263 1.20 9.93 -5.48
C ASP A 263 -0.18 10.38 -4.98
N ARG A 264 -1.05 10.76 -5.91
CA ARG A 264 -2.43 11.13 -5.62
C ARG A 264 -3.27 9.88 -5.30
N PRO A 265 -4.45 10.06 -4.64
CA PRO A 265 -5.38 8.95 -4.45
C PRO A 265 -5.72 8.30 -5.80
N GLN A 266 -5.77 6.98 -5.82
CA GLN A 266 -6.25 6.25 -6.98
C GLN A 266 -7.76 6.48 -7.11
N GLN A 267 -8.22 6.91 -8.27
CA GLN A 267 -9.65 7.00 -8.53
C GLN A 267 -10.27 5.59 -8.50
N ALA A 268 -11.45 5.45 -7.91
CA ALA A 268 -12.23 4.22 -8.05
C ALA A 268 -12.40 3.91 -9.55
N LEU A 269 -12.13 2.66 -9.94
CA LEU A 269 -12.48 2.21 -11.28
C LEU A 269 -14.01 2.38 -11.38
N ARG A 270 -14.47 3.31 -12.22
CA ARG A 270 -15.91 3.42 -12.52
C ARG A 270 -16.34 2.08 -13.07
N ALA A 271 -17.35 1.47 -12.44
CA ALA A 271 -18.02 0.34 -13.05
C ALA A 271 -18.44 0.77 -14.45
N ALA A 272 -18.02 0.04 -15.48
CA ALA A 272 -18.49 0.26 -16.83
C ALA A 272 -19.97 -0.14 -16.84
N GLY A 273 -20.87 0.85 -16.73
CA GLY A 273 -22.31 0.62 -16.77
C GLY A 273 -23.10 1.58 -15.87
N GLU A 274 -23.06 2.88 -16.15
CA GLU A 274 -24.15 3.83 -15.92
C GLU A 274 -24.37 4.64 -17.21
#